data_af4d41d7c9c2f550b7a9f611c421fe39
#
_entry.id   af4d41d7c9c2f550b7a9f611c421fe39
#
_cell.length_a   1.000
_cell.length_b   1.000
_cell.length_c   1.000
_cell.angle_alpha   90.00
_cell.angle_beta   90.00
_cell.angle_gamma   90.00
#
_symmetry.space_group_name_H-M   'P 1'
#
loop_
_entity.id
_entity.type
_entity.pdbx_description
1 polymer ?
#
loop_
_entity_poly.entity_id
_entity_poly.type
_entity_poly.pdbx_seq_one_letter_code
_entity_poly.pdbx_strand_id
1 'polypeptide(L)'
;MRLLPVNRLQILPLLLIFSWASVGVSQTLREVTDEVCSYGNCDDGRGTLELSTPWGKGSYVGSFQDGEFHGQGRLEIPISFIETEVYTGNWRRGVRQGRGTHWNGKGKLYIGNWRDNKRNGIGSYFFNLPEWRENEHSEFWLKDNTENYTGEFVNDHYQGQGTYRWPDGQKYVGGFFASAKHGEGMFYYETGTSRPQYWEYGDFVR
;
A
#
# COMPACT_ATOMS: atom_id res chain seq x y z
N MET A 1 65.48 17.09 21.70
CA MET A 1 64.68 15.97 21.22
C MET A 1 63.23 16.36 21.38
N ARG A 2 62.60 16.92 20.34
CA ARG A 2 61.23 17.42 20.40
C ARG A 2 60.33 16.36 19.79
N LEU A 3 59.37 15.85 20.59
CA LEU A 3 58.32 14.96 20.14
C LEU A 3 57.24 15.81 19.48
N LEU A 4 56.92 15.48 18.22
CA LEU A 4 55.81 16.06 17.47
C LEU A 4 54.49 15.39 17.89
N PRO A 5 53.35 16.12 17.96
CA PRO A 5 52.07 15.51 18.33
C PRO A 5 51.49 14.72 17.16
N VAL A 6 51.01 13.53 17.46
CA VAL A 6 50.28 12.63 16.56
C VAL A 6 48.94 13.27 16.24
N ASN A 7 48.71 13.62 14.98
CA ASN A 7 47.44 14.09 14.43
C ASN A 7 46.42 12.92 14.52
N ARG A 8 45.42 13.05 15.38
CA ARG A 8 44.22 12.23 15.32
C ARG A 8 43.44 12.62 14.06
N LEU A 9 43.46 11.77 13.05
CA LEU A 9 42.46 11.82 12.00
C LEU A 9 41.08 11.61 12.68
N GLN A 10 40.29 12.64 12.71
CA GLN A 10 38.86 12.55 12.95
C GLN A 10 38.26 11.91 11.69
N ILE A 11 37.89 10.65 11.81
CA ILE A 11 37.00 10.00 10.87
C ILE A 11 35.64 10.66 11.11
N LEU A 12 35.29 11.65 10.30
CA LEU A 12 33.90 12.09 10.16
C LEU A 12 33.11 10.89 9.61
N PRO A 13 32.02 10.49 10.27
CA PRO A 13 31.09 9.58 9.62
C PRO A 13 30.56 10.33 8.38
N LEU A 14 30.79 9.76 7.20
CA LEU A 14 30.09 10.13 5.99
C LEU A 14 28.61 9.85 6.25
N LEU A 15 27.88 10.86 6.72
CA LEU A 15 26.44 10.91 6.60
C LEU A 15 26.15 10.97 5.10
N LEU A 16 25.98 9.81 4.48
CA LEU A 16 25.27 9.67 3.23
C LEU A 16 23.83 10.07 3.51
N ILE A 17 23.60 11.38 3.49
CA ILE A 17 22.24 11.94 3.39
C ILE A 17 21.79 11.54 1.98
N PHE A 18 21.23 10.33 1.86
CA PHE A 18 20.40 10.03 0.71
C PHE A 18 19.22 11.00 0.78
N SER A 19 19.32 12.04 -0.02
CA SER A 19 18.24 12.99 -0.27
C SER A 19 17.10 12.22 -0.94
N TRP A 20 16.21 11.67 -0.14
CA TRP A 20 14.90 11.15 -0.58
C TRP A 20 13.97 12.31 -0.97
N ALA A 21 14.51 13.27 -1.72
CA ALA A 21 13.77 14.37 -2.30
C ALA A 21 13.26 13.95 -3.68
N SER A 22 12.30 13.01 -3.73
CA SER A 22 11.42 12.88 -4.89
C SER A 22 10.09 12.23 -4.49
N VAL A 23 9.06 13.03 -4.49
CA VAL A 23 7.66 12.77 -4.84
C VAL A 23 7.27 11.27 -4.80
N GLY A 24 6.69 10.79 -3.70
CA GLY A 24 5.93 9.54 -3.71
C GLY A 24 6.32 8.45 -2.72
N VAL A 25 7.27 8.67 -1.84
CA VAL A 25 7.55 7.73 -0.73
C VAL A 25 6.32 7.68 0.18
N SER A 26 5.82 6.47 0.48
CA SER A 26 4.77 6.28 1.49
C SER A 26 5.14 7.05 2.76
N GLN A 27 4.17 7.73 3.39
CA GLN A 27 4.41 8.48 4.63
C GLN A 27 5.12 7.61 5.67
N THR A 28 4.88 6.32 5.66
CA THR A 28 5.45 5.32 6.56
C THR A 28 6.97 5.20 6.45
N LEU A 29 7.55 5.32 5.24
CA LEU A 29 9.01 5.26 5.07
C LEU A 29 9.74 6.52 5.56
N ARG A 30 9.04 7.62 5.80
CA ARG A 30 9.63 8.85 6.37
C ARG A 30 10.03 8.70 7.84
N GLU A 31 9.55 7.69 8.52
CA GLU A 31 9.84 7.41 9.93
C GLU A 31 10.98 6.39 10.11
N VAL A 32 11.58 5.90 9.02
CA VAL A 32 12.76 5.03 9.06
C VAL A 32 13.95 5.84 9.57
N THR A 33 14.56 5.37 10.66
CA THR A 33 15.68 6.03 11.33
C THR A 33 17.02 5.41 11.00
N ASP A 34 17.04 4.15 10.58
CA ASP A 34 18.23 3.40 10.19
C ASP A 34 17.86 2.22 9.29
N GLU A 35 18.77 1.82 8.41
CA GLU A 35 18.59 0.71 7.49
C GLU A 35 19.89 -0.10 7.32
N VAL A 36 19.75 -1.42 7.36
CA VAL A 36 20.89 -2.36 7.26
C VAL A 36 20.56 -3.49 6.31
N CYS A 37 21.39 -3.70 5.28
CA CYS A 37 21.31 -4.89 4.46
C CYS A 37 21.78 -6.10 5.26
N SER A 38 20.85 -6.95 5.70
CA SER A 38 21.14 -8.09 6.57
C SER A 38 21.38 -9.39 5.81
N TYR A 39 20.95 -9.46 4.56
CA TYR A 39 21.15 -10.63 3.70
C TYR A 39 21.09 -10.26 2.21
N GLY A 40 21.90 -10.97 1.40
CA GLY A 40 21.90 -10.87 -0.06
C GLY A 40 22.56 -9.61 -0.59
N ASN A 41 22.02 -9.06 -1.68
CA ASN A 41 22.51 -7.85 -2.33
C ASN A 41 21.39 -6.81 -2.38
N CYS A 42 21.50 -5.79 -1.54
CA CYS A 42 20.54 -4.68 -1.44
C CYS A 42 20.91 -3.49 -2.34
N ASP A 43 21.89 -3.65 -3.21
CA ASP A 43 22.24 -2.66 -4.24
C ASP A 43 21.69 -3.10 -5.61
N ASP A 44 22.21 -4.21 -6.14
CA ASP A 44 21.74 -4.78 -7.41
C ASP A 44 21.49 -6.29 -7.26
N GLY A 45 20.24 -6.72 -7.05
CA GLY A 45 19.91 -8.13 -6.91
C GLY A 45 18.77 -8.42 -5.96
N ARG A 46 18.86 -9.53 -5.22
CA ARG A 46 17.87 -9.88 -4.20
C ARG A 46 18.51 -9.80 -2.81
N GLY A 47 17.78 -9.21 -1.89
CA GLY A 47 18.27 -9.04 -0.53
C GLY A 47 17.17 -8.85 0.49
N THR A 48 17.59 -8.72 1.75
CA THR A 48 16.78 -8.33 2.89
C THR A 48 17.40 -7.08 3.49
N LEU A 49 16.61 -6.00 3.49
CA LEU A 49 16.95 -4.75 4.15
C LEU A 49 16.13 -4.67 5.45
N GLU A 50 16.82 -4.60 6.59
CA GLU A 50 16.19 -4.29 7.88
C GLU A 50 16.02 -2.79 8.02
N LEU A 51 14.86 -2.38 8.52
CA LEU A 51 14.46 -0.98 8.70
C LEU A 51 14.20 -0.74 10.18
N SER A 52 14.81 0.28 10.75
CA SER A 52 14.53 0.68 12.12
C SER A 52 13.53 1.82 12.14
N THR A 53 12.49 1.72 12.97
CA THR A 53 11.48 2.76 13.18
C THR A 53 11.34 3.04 14.66
N PRO A 54 10.70 4.15 15.07
CA PRO A 54 10.37 4.40 16.49
C PRO A 54 9.51 3.30 17.12
N TRP A 55 8.81 2.51 16.31
CA TRP A 55 7.85 1.49 16.76
C TRP A 55 8.41 0.07 16.75
N GLY A 56 9.61 -0.14 16.18
CA GLY A 56 10.26 -1.43 16.08
C GLY A 56 10.97 -1.64 14.76
N LYS A 57 11.34 -2.89 14.50
CA LYS A 57 12.03 -3.28 13.28
C LYS A 57 11.04 -3.67 12.20
N GLY A 58 11.20 -3.10 11.01
CA GLY A 58 10.57 -3.52 9.78
C GLY A 58 11.58 -4.20 8.85
N SER A 59 11.11 -4.62 7.69
CA SER A 59 11.98 -5.21 6.66
C SER A 59 11.42 -5.05 5.25
N TYR A 60 12.33 -4.96 4.28
CA TYR A 60 12.01 -5.22 2.89
C TYR A 60 12.76 -6.48 2.44
N VAL A 61 12.01 -7.41 1.84
CA VAL A 61 12.56 -8.63 1.23
C VAL A 61 12.18 -8.64 -0.24
N GLY A 62 13.16 -8.52 -1.12
CA GLY A 62 12.84 -8.40 -2.54
C GLY A 62 14.03 -8.14 -3.43
N SER A 63 13.74 -7.66 -4.63
CA SER A 63 14.76 -7.23 -5.59
C SER A 63 15.12 -5.78 -5.39
N PHE A 64 16.37 -5.43 -5.71
CA PHE A 64 16.93 -4.08 -5.69
C PHE A 64 17.53 -3.75 -7.04
N GLN A 65 17.53 -2.48 -7.38
CA GLN A 65 18.26 -1.91 -8.50
C GLN A 65 18.74 -0.51 -8.10
N ASP A 66 20.04 -0.25 -8.25
CA ASP A 66 20.68 1.01 -7.83
C ASP A 66 20.36 1.37 -6.35
N GLY A 67 20.30 0.38 -5.44
CA GLY A 67 19.94 0.53 -4.03
C GLY A 67 18.45 0.78 -3.76
N GLU A 68 17.60 0.83 -4.78
CA GLU A 68 16.17 1.09 -4.65
C GLU A 68 15.34 -0.21 -4.75
N PHE A 69 14.19 -0.26 -4.06
CA PHE A 69 13.23 -1.36 -4.20
C PHE A 69 12.80 -1.51 -5.65
N HIS A 70 12.95 -2.70 -6.19
CA HIS A 70 12.66 -3.00 -7.59
C HIS A 70 12.01 -4.38 -7.75
N GLY A 71 11.33 -4.64 -8.91
CA GLY A 71 10.75 -5.95 -9.20
C GLY A 71 9.76 -6.41 -8.14
N GLN A 72 9.79 -7.68 -7.77
CA GLN A 72 8.93 -8.24 -6.72
C GLN A 72 9.57 -8.06 -5.35
N GLY A 73 8.77 -7.58 -4.39
CA GLY A 73 9.23 -7.40 -3.03
C GLY A 73 8.09 -7.26 -2.02
N ARG A 74 8.44 -7.54 -0.77
CA ARG A 74 7.55 -7.45 0.39
C ARG A 74 8.16 -6.50 1.40
N LEU A 75 7.44 -5.45 1.71
CA LEU A 75 7.73 -4.48 2.76
C LEU A 75 6.82 -4.75 3.95
N GLU A 76 7.41 -4.88 5.13
CA GLU A 76 6.73 -4.84 6.42
C GLU A 76 7.31 -3.71 7.24
N ILE A 77 6.46 -2.84 7.77
CA ILE A 77 6.92 -1.72 8.56
C ILE A 77 5.96 -1.44 9.74
N PRO A 78 6.46 -1.47 10.99
CA PRO A 78 5.67 -1.05 12.13
C PRO A 78 5.29 0.42 12.02
N ILE A 79 3.99 0.73 12.23
CA ILE A 79 3.43 2.09 12.21
C ILE A 79 2.92 2.51 13.59
N SER A 80 2.91 1.57 14.53
CA SER A 80 2.70 1.74 15.97
C SER A 80 3.26 0.51 16.69
N PHE A 81 3.16 0.46 18.03
CA PHE A 81 3.60 -0.71 18.82
C PHE A 81 2.79 -2.00 18.53
N ILE A 82 1.60 -1.87 17.94
CA ILE A 82 0.68 -2.99 17.70
C ILE A 82 0.23 -3.10 16.24
N GLU A 83 0.58 -2.15 15.38
CA GLU A 83 0.12 -2.09 14.00
C GLU A 83 1.31 -2.15 13.04
N THR A 84 1.18 -2.97 12.00
CA THR A 84 2.19 -3.13 10.93
C THR A 84 1.54 -2.91 9.57
N GLU A 85 2.08 -2.00 8.80
CA GLU A 85 1.76 -1.86 7.38
C GLU A 85 2.54 -2.90 6.57
N VAL A 86 1.87 -3.54 5.61
CA VAL A 86 2.47 -4.56 4.74
C VAL A 86 2.14 -4.24 3.28
N TYR A 87 3.14 -4.25 2.43
CA TYR A 87 2.94 -4.26 0.98
C TYR A 87 3.69 -5.43 0.34
N THR A 88 3.00 -6.21 -0.46
CA THR A 88 3.59 -7.28 -1.27
C THR A 88 3.22 -7.05 -2.74
N GLY A 89 4.20 -6.88 -3.61
CA GLY A 89 3.91 -6.61 -5.02
C GLY A 89 5.09 -6.10 -5.81
N ASN A 90 4.77 -5.43 -6.92
CA ASN A 90 5.77 -4.88 -7.81
C ASN A 90 6.25 -3.51 -7.34
N TRP A 91 7.56 -3.30 -7.48
CA TRP A 91 8.26 -2.05 -7.20
C TRP A 91 9.03 -1.58 -8.44
N ARG A 92 9.17 -0.30 -8.58
CA ARG A 92 10.03 0.32 -9.60
C ARG A 92 10.63 1.58 -9.03
N ARG A 93 11.96 1.59 -8.83
CA ARG A 93 12.70 2.74 -8.28
C ARG A 93 12.06 3.25 -6.97
N GLY A 94 11.91 2.36 -5.99
CA GLY A 94 11.38 2.69 -4.67
C GLY A 94 9.86 2.96 -4.60
N VAL A 95 9.12 2.93 -5.73
CA VAL A 95 7.69 3.18 -5.74
C VAL A 95 6.88 1.93 -6.08
N ARG A 96 5.69 1.80 -5.47
CA ARG A 96 4.72 0.73 -5.78
C ARG A 96 4.21 0.92 -7.20
N GLN A 97 4.33 -0.14 -8.01
CA GLN A 97 3.97 -0.13 -9.42
C GLN A 97 3.37 -1.49 -9.81
N GLY A 98 2.48 -1.54 -10.82
CA GLY A 98 1.89 -2.80 -11.26
C GLY A 98 0.98 -3.43 -10.21
N ARG A 99 0.90 -4.76 -10.12
CA ARG A 99 0.01 -5.45 -9.19
C ARG A 99 0.63 -5.58 -7.80
N GLY A 100 -0.17 -5.36 -6.76
CA GLY A 100 0.25 -5.53 -5.37
C GLY A 100 -0.90 -5.55 -4.38
N THR A 101 -0.60 -6.10 -3.20
CA THR A 101 -1.48 -6.18 -2.03
C THR A 101 -0.94 -5.25 -0.95
N HIS A 102 -1.80 -4.45 -0.35
CA HIS A 102 -1.45 -3.51 0.69
C HIS A 102 -2.40 -3.61 1.87
N TRP A 103 -1.87 -4.01 3.01
CA TRP A 103 -2.49 -3.93 4.32
C TRP A 103 -2.01 -2.69 5.05
N ASN A 104 -2.92 -1.86 5.53
CA ASN A 104 -2.55 -0.59 6.17
C ASN A 104 -2.32 -0.70 7.69
N GLY A 105 -2.36 -1.91 8.27
CA GLY A 105 -2.25 -2.14 9.71
C GLY A 105 -3.51 -1.79 10.51
N LYS A 106 -4.53 -1.16 9.90
CA LYS A 106 -5.70 -0.55 10.56
C LYS A 106 -7.03 -1.02 9.97
N GLY A 107 -7.11 -2.27 9.56
CA GLY A 107 -8.35 -2.87 9.07
C GLY A 107 -8.68 -2.59 7.59
N LYS A 108 -7.74 -2.10 6.80
CA LYS A 108 -7.96 -1.83 5.37
C LYS A 108 -6.99 -2.59 4.51
N LEU A 109 -7.50 -3.33 3.53
CA LEU A 109 -6.73 -4.11 2.58
C LEU A 109 -7.06 -3.65 1.15
N TYR A 110 -6.03 -3.48 0.33
CA TYR A 110 -6.19 -3.28 -1.11
C TYR A 110 -5.46 -4.38 -1.88
N ILE A 111 -6.11 -4.93 -2.87
CA ILE A 111 -5.55 -5.89 -3.83
C ILE A 111 -5.82 -5.36 -5.23
N GLY A 112 -4.79 -4.96 -5.96
CA GLY A 112 -5.03 -4.37 -7.28
C GLY A 112 -3.80 -3.74 -7.90
N ASN A 113 -4.05 -2.84 -8.88
CA ASN A 113 -3.02 -2.17 -9.63
C ASN A 113 -2.56 -0.87 -8.97
N TRP A 114 -1.28 -0.60 -9.10
CA TRP A 114 -0.58 0.55 -8.56
C TRP A 114 0.15 1.31 -9.67
N ARG A 115 0.18 2.62 -9.54
CA ARG A 115 1.03 3.50 -10.34
C ARG A 115 1.51 4.65 -9.47
N ASP A 116 2.83 4.81 -9.37
CA ASP A 116 3.50 5.88 -8.62
C ASP A 116 2.97 5.99 -7.17
N ASN A 117 2.98 4.85 -6.45
CA ASN A 117 2.48 4.68 -5.07
C ASN A 117 0.97 4.88 -4.87
N LYS A 118 0.19 5.13 -5.92
CA LYS A 118 -1.27 5.30 -5.86
C LYS A 118 -2.00 4.10 -6.44
N ARG A 119 -3.15 3.76 -5.86
CA ARG A 119 -4.07 2.79 -6.46
C ARG A 119 -4.55 3.35 -7.79
N ASN A 120 -4.36 2.58 -8.86
CA ASN A 120 -4.65 3.05 -10.21
C ASN A 120 -4.91 1.86 -11.15
N GLY A 121 -6.05 1.80 -11.81
CA GLY A 121 -6.53 0.66 -12.57
C GLY A 121 -7.50 -0.20 -11.78
N ILE A 122 -7.64 -1.47 -12.11
CA ILE A 122 -8.60 -2.37 -11.47
C ILE A 122 -8.07 -2.88 -10.12
N GLY A 123 -8.95 -2.91 -9.11
CA GLY A 123 -8.63 -3.43 -7.80
C GLY A 123 -9.83 -3.64 -6.89
N SER A 124 -9.57 -4.22 -5.73
CA SER A 124 -10.54 -4.47 -4.66
C SER A 124 -10.03 -3.84 -3.37
N TYR A 125 -10.88 -3.10 -2.70
CA TYR A 125 -10.60 -2.44 -1.44
C TYR A 125 -11.56 -2.93 -0.37
N PHE A 126 -11.03 -3.51 0.69
CA PHE A 126 -11.77 -4.13 1.80
C PHE A 126 -11.67 -3.24 3.02
N PHE A 127 -12.81 -3.11 3.72
CA PHE A 127 -12.94 -2.25 4.89
C PHE A 127 -13.11 -3.09 6.17
N ASN A 128 -12.74 -2.51 7.30
CA ASN A 128 -13.08 -2.99 8.64
C ASN A 128 -12.69 -4.45 8.90
N LEU A 129 -11.61 -4.93 8.27
CA LEU A 129 -11.07 -6.25 8.59
C LEU A 129 -10.45 -6.21 10.00
N PRO A 130 -10.78 -7.15 10.90
CA PRO A 130 -10.22 -7.15 12.26
C PRO A 130 -8.71 -7.39 12.26
N GLU A 131 -8.26 -8.27 11.40
CA GLU A 131 -6.86 -8.55 11.08
C GLU A 131 -6.76 -9.07 9.65
N TRP A 132 -5.57 -9.05 9.09
CA TRP A 132 -5.29 -9.68 7.81
C TRP A 132 -3.99 -10.48 7.90
N ARG A 133 -4.05 -11.72 7.45
CA ARG A 133 -2.89 -12.58 7.25
C ARG A 133 -2.85 -13.02 5.81
N GLU A 134 -1.66 -12.91 5.22
CA GLU A 134 -1.46 -13.32 3.84
C GLU A 134 -1.84 -14.80 3.67
N ASN A 135 -2.64 -15.10 2.65
CA ASN A 135 -3.15 -16.44 2.33
C ASN A 135 -4.18 -17.05 3.29
N GLU A 136 -4.69 -16.33 4.28
CA GLU A 136 -5.76 -16.83 5.15
C GLU A 136 -7.09 -16.89 4.41
N HIS A 137 -7.41 -15.86 3.63
CA HIS A 137 -8.61 -15.79 2.80
C HIS A 137 -8.27 -15.41 1.37
N SER A 138 -8.92 -16.07 0.40
CA SER A 138 -8.80 -15.67 -1.00
C SER A 138 -9.49 -14.32 -1.25
N GLU A 139 -9.03 -13.59 -2.27
CA GLU A 139 -9.69 -12.36 -2.71
C GLU A 139 -11.17 -12.58 -3.04
N PHE A 140 -11.53 -13.77 -3.58
CA PHE A 140 -12.90 -14.13 -3.87
C PHE A 140 -13.74 -14.26 -2.57
N TRP A 141 -13.23 -14.94 -1.55
CA TRP A 141 -13.91 -15.07 -0.26
C TRP A 141 -14.12 -13.69 0.39
N LEU A 142 -13.10 -12.84 0.38
CA LEU A 142 -13.18 -11.49 0.92
C LEU A 142 -14.27 -10.66 0.21
N LYS A 143 -14.39 -10.74 -1.11
CA LYS A 143 -15.42 -10.03 -1.87
C LYS A 143 -16.85 -10.41 -1.47
N ASP A 144 -17.08 -11.67 -1.12
CA ASP A 144 -18.41 -12.13 -0.78
C ASP A 144 -18.76 -11.98 0.70
N ASN A 145 -17.76 -11.90 1.58
CA ASN A 145 -17.97 -11.96 3.03
C ASN A 145 -17.60 -10.70 3.81
N THR A 146 -17.14 -9.65 3.14
CA THR A 146 -16.72 -8.40 3.81
C THR A 146 -17.27 -7.18 3.10
N GLU A 147 -17.27 -6.05 3.80
CA GLU A 147 -17.52 -4.77 3.17
C GLU A 147 -16.39 -4.44 2.20
N ASN A 148 -16.72 -4.16 0.94
CA ASN A 148 -15.69 -3.89 -0.06
C ASN A 148 -16.19 -3.04 -1.23
N TYR A 149 -15.21 -2.42 -1.92
CA TYR A 149 -15.36 -1.89 -3.26
C TYR A 149 -14.49 -2.69 -4.22
N THR A 150 -15.04 -3.09 -5.36
CA THR A 150 -14.31 -3.68 -6.48
C THR A 150 -14.63 -2.93 -7.76
N GLY A 151 -13.60 -2.39 -8.42
CA GLY A 151 -13.79 -1.59 -9.63
C GLY A 151 -12.53 -0.85 -10.04
N GLU A 152 -12.73 0.24 -10.77
CA GLU A 152 -11.65 1.09 -11.26
C GLU A 152 -11.19 2.08 -10.18
N PHE A 153 -9.89 2.37 -10.18
CA PHE A 153 -9.24 3.39 -9.36
C PHE A 153 -8.45 4.36 -10.23
N VAL A 154 -8.54 5.63 -9.91
CA VAL A 154 -7.67 6.67 -10.48
C VAL A 154 -7.14 7.52 -9.33
N ASN A 155 -5.82 7.51 -9.13
CA ASN A 155 -5.14 8.30 -8.10
C ASN A 155 -5.77 8.14 -6.71
N ASP A 156 -5.98 6.87 -6.26
CA ASP A 156 -6.59 6.48 -4.98
C ASP A 156 -8.10 6.65 -4.88
N HIS A 157 -8.79 7.19 -5.87
CA HIS A 157 -10.24 7.38 -5.88
C HIS A 157 -10.94 6.28 -6.70
N TYR A 158 -12.13 5.86 -6.26
CA TYR A 158 -13.04 5.05 -7.08
C TYR A 158 -13.46 5.85 -8.30
N GLN A 159 -13.44 5.19 -9.44
CA GLN A 159 -13.73 5.82 -10.73
C GLN A 159 -14.41 4.80 -11.65
N GLY A 160 -15.14 5.28 -12.69
CA GLY A 160 -15.73 4.41 -13.69
C GLY A 160 -16.75 3.44 -13.12
N GLN A 161 -16.78 2.21 -13.63
CA GLN A 161 -17.70 1.18 -13.17
C GLN A 161 -17.13 0.42 -11.97
N GLY A 162 -18.00 0.15 -10.99
CA GLY A 162 -17.62 -0.60 -9.80
C GLY A 162 -18.79 -1.24 -9.07
N THR A 163 -18.44 -2.10 -8.13
CA THR A 163 -19.37 -2.72 -7.18
C THR A 163 -18.96 -2.35 -5.78
N TYR A 164 -19.88 -1.76 -5.03
CA TYR A 164 -19.75 -1.60 -3.58
C TYR A 164 -20.68 -2.58 -2.88
N ARG A 165 -20.14 -3.38 -1.96
CA ARG A 165 -20.88 -4.33 -1.14
C ARG A 165 -20.82 -3.91 0.32
N TRP A 166 -21.97 -3.90 0.99
CA TRP A 166 -22.11 -3.67 2.43
C TRP A 166 -22.02 -4.96 3.22
N PRO A 167 -21.77 -4.87 4.55
CA PRO A 167 -21.67 -6.05 5.43
C PRO A 167 -22.95 -6.91 5.49
N ASP A 168 -24.10 -6.30 5.26
CA ASP A 168 -25.43 -6.95 5.23
C ASP A 168 -25.73 -7.68 3.92
N GLY A 169 -24.78 -7.75 2.99
CA GLY A 169 -24.92 -8.41 1.69
C GLY A 169 -25.57 -7.54 0.61
N GLN A 170 -26.09 -6.37 0.93
CA GLN A 170 -26.54 -5.42 -0.08
C GLN A 170 -25.37 -4.98 -0.97
N LYS A 171 -25.64 -4.62 -2.21
CA LYS A 171 -24.63 -4.10 -3.11
C LYS A 171 -25.17 -3.07 -4.10
N TYR A 172 -24.32 -2.13 -4.46
CA TYR A 172 -24.52 -1.22 -5.58
C TYR A 172 -23.55 -1.59 -6.71
N VAL A 173 -24.07 -1.67 -7.93
CA VAL A 173 -23.28 -1.90 -9.14
C VAL A 173 -23.55 -0.73 -10.07
N GLY A 174 -22.57 0.10 -10.38
CA GLY A 174 -22.79 1.28 -11.20
C GLY A 174 -21.61 2.22 -11.26
N GLY A 175 -21.88 3.46 -11.67
CA GLY A 175 -20.87 4.48 -11.85
C GLY A 175 -20.35 5.09 -10.55
N PHE A 176 -19.06 5.43 -10.56
CA PHE A 176 -18.35 6.16 -9.52
C PHE A 176 -17.53 7.29 -10.13
N PHE A 177 -17.46 8.40 -9.43
CA PHE A 177 -16.60 9.54 -9.74
C PHE A 177 -16.02 10.12 -8.45
N ALA A 178 -14.69 10.24 -8.38
CA ALA A 178 -13.97 10.76 -7.21
C ALA A 178 -14.40 10.11 -5.87
N SER A 179 -14.62 8.76 -5.87
CA SER A 179 -15.09 7.94 -4.75
C SER A 179 -16.56 8.10 -4.36
N ALA A 180 -17.33 8.92 -5.05
CA ALA A 180 -18.78 9.07 -4.88
C ALA A 180 -19.53 8.28 -5.94
N LYS A 181 -20.73 7.75 -5.63
CA LYS A 181 -21.63 7.18 -6.65
C LYS A 181 -21.99 8.27 -7.65
N HIS A 182 -21.94 7.95 -8.95
CA HIS A 182 -22.24 8.92 -10.00
C HIS A 182 -22.78 8.22 -11.25
N GLY A 183 -23.84 8.80 -11.85
CA GLY A 183 -24.49 8.23 -13.01
C GLY A 183 -25.45 7.09 -12.66
N GLU A 184 -25.69 6.22 -13.61
CA GLU A 184 -26.62 5.09 -13.49
C GLU A 184 -25.99 3.94 -12.72
N GLY A 185 -26.83 3.19 -11.98
CA GLY A 185 -26.47 1.97 -11.30
C GLY A 185 -27.67 1.16 -10.86
N MET A 186 -27.40 -0.02 -10.34
CA MET A 186 -28.38 -0.95 -9.80
C MET A 186 -28.06 -1.22 -8.33
N PHE A 187 -29.05 -0.99 -7.49
CA PHE A 187 -28.97 -1.38 -6.08
C PHE A 187 -29.64 -2.74 -5.88
N TYR A 188 -28.96 -3.66 -5.23
CA TYR A 188 -29.44 -5.01 -4.89
C TYR A 188 -29.63 -5.10 -3.40
N TYR A 189 -30.83 -5.45 -2.97
CA TYR A 189 -31.19 -5.67 -1.58
C TYR A 189 -30.85 -7.08 -1.12
N GLU A 190 -30.69 -7.30 0.17
CA GLU A 190 -30.50 -8.60 0.79
C GLU A 190 -31.63 -9.60 0.43
N THR A 191 -32.85 -9.09 0.25
CA THR A 191 -34.01 -9.87 -0.18
C THR A 191 -33.94 -10.45 -1.59
N GLY A 192 -32.88 -10.15 -2.35
CA GLY A 192 -32.69 -10.54 -3.75
C GLY A 192 -33.39 -9.63 -4.76
N THR A 193 -34.16 -8.63 -4.31
CA THR A 193 -34.76 -7.63 -5.19
C THR A 193 -33.72 -6.59 -5.62
N SER A 194 -33.96 -5.88 -6.72
CA SER A 194 -33.09 -4.82 -7.20
C SER A 194 -33.88 -3.61 -7.66
N ARG A 195 -33.24 -2.44 -7.63
CA ARG A 195 -33.80 -1.18 -8.06
C ARG A 195 -32.77 -0.37 -8.85
N PRO A 196 -33.10 0.17 -10.05
CA PRO A 196 -32.27 1.15 -10.72
C PRO A 196 -32.17 2.43 -9.91
N GLN A 197 -31.01 3.06 -9.93
CA GLN A 197 -30.72 4.31 -9.24
C GLN A 197 -29.91 5.22 -10.14
N TYR A 198 -30.12 6.53 -9.96
CA TYR A 198 -29.30 7.56 -10.57
C TYR A 198 -28.73 8.50 -9.49
N TRP A 199 -27.43 8.76 -9.58
CA TRP A 199 -26.67 9.51 -8.58
C TRP A 199 -25.91 10.65 -9.21
N GLU A 200 -25.82 11.77 -8.52
CA GLU A 200 -24.97 12.89 -8.90
C GLU A 200 -24.01 13.21 -7.74
N TYR A 201 -22.70 12.94 -7.93
CA TYR A 201 -21.64 13.19 -6.94
C TYR A 201 -21.94 12.72 -5.52
N GLY A 202 -22.62 11.58 -5.37
CA GLY A 202 -22.98 10.98 -4.08
C GLY A 202 -24.39 11.27 -3.62
N ASP A 203 -25.09 12.19 -4.26
CA ASP A 203 -26.49 12.52 -3.96
C ASP A 203 -27.43 11.62 -4.79
N PHE A 204 -28.39 11.00 -4.11
CA PHE A 204 -29.41 10.18 -4.77
C PHE A 204 -30.44 11.07 -5.47
N VAL A 205 -30.65 10.86 -6.76
CA VAL A 205 -31.57 11.66 -7.59
C VAL A 205 -32.90 10.92 -7.81
N ARG A 206 -32.86 9.61 -8.16
CA ARG A 206 -34.07 8.78 -8.42
C ARG A 206 -33.77 7.29 -8.44
#